data_b4d9cac8a74d1a444893d2e80ba398d9
#
_entry.id   b4d9cac8a74d1a444893d2e80ba398d9
#
_cell.length_a   1.000
_cell.length_b   1.000
_cell.length_c   1.000
_cell.angle_alpha   90.00
_cell.angle_beta   90.00
_cell.angle_gamma   90.00
#
_symmetry.space_group_name_H-M   'P 1'
#
loop_
_entity.id
_entity.type
_entity.pdbx_description
1 polymer ?
#
loop_
_entity_poly.entity_id
_entity_poly.type
_entity_poly.pdbx_seq_one_letter_code
_entity_poly.pdbx_strand_id
1 'polypeptide(L)'
;ICGKSIRVITYRDTPEINIHVTHILDGVRHYHKRTNEVYYILEGKGKLELDQEVVDLEPGVTVFIPPGVRHRGYGDFKTIVIGTPAQTPEDEYTD
;
A
#
# COMPACT_ATOMS: atom_id res chain seq x y z
N ILE A 1 -5.30 8.29 1.60
CA ILE A 1 -5.44 7.67 2.92
C ILE A 1 -4.09 7.27 3.53
N CYS A 2 -3.12 7.00 2.71
CA CYS A 2 -1.78 6.58 3.15
C CYS A 2 -0.72 7.66 3.02
N GLY A 3 -1.10 8.92 2.87
CA GLY A 3 -0.18 10.01 2.63
C GLY A 3 -0.29 10.52 1.21
N LYS A 4 0.73 11.23 0.74
CA LYS A 4 0.71 11.84 -0.59
C LYS A 4 1.07 10.81 -1.65
N SER A 5 0.23 10.65 -2.67
CA SER A 5 0.44 9.72 -3.76
C SER A 5 0.58 10.43 -5.10
N ILE A 6 1.46 9.88 -5.92
CA ILE A 6 1.53 10.20 -7.34
C ILE A 6 1.09 8.93 -8.07
N ARG A 7 0.00 9.02 -8.83
CA ARG A 7 -0.57 7.84 -9.49
C ARG A 7 -0.05 7.74 -10.90
N VAL A 8 0.52 6.60 -11.22
CA VAL A 8 1.04 6.31 -12.56
C VAL A 8 -0.01 5.57 -13.38
N ILE A 9 -0.57 4.50 -12.80
CA ILE A 9 -1.61 3.69 -13.46
C ILE A 9 -2.71 3.46 -12.43
N THR A 10 -3.97 3.72 -12.82
CA THR A 10 -5.12 3.54 -11.94
C THR A 10 -6.18 2.64 -12.57
N TYR A 11 -7.22 2.31 -11.78
CA TYR A 11 -8.37 1.55 -12.29
C TYR A 11 -9.05 2.21 -13.49
N ARG A 12 -8.81 3.50 -13.72
CA ARG A 12 -9.36 4.21 -14.88
C ARG A 12 -8.61 3.87 -16.16
N ASP A 13 -7.38 3.41 -16.04
CA ASP A 13 -6.59 2.95 -17.20
C ASP A 13 -6.90 1.50 -17.52
N THR A 14 -6.98 0.66 -16.49
CA THR A 14 -7.24 -0.77 -16.63
C THR A 14 -7.83 -1.32 -15.32
N PRO A 15 -8.74 -2.30 -15.38
CA PRO A 15 -9.24 -2.96 -14.18
C PRO A 15 -8.26 -3.98 -13.59
N GLU A 16 -7.14 -4.25 -14.25
CA GLU A 16 -6.27 -5.38 -13.90
C GLU A 16 -5.16 -5.03 -12.92
N ILE A 17 -4.66 -3.80 -12.97
CA ILE A 17 -3.50 -3.42 -12.16
C ILE A 17 -3.49 -1.91 -11.92
N ASN A 18 -3.04 -1.51 -10.72
CA ASN A 18 -2.66 -0.12 -10.48
C ASN A 18 -1.23 -0.06 -9.98
N ILE A 19 -0.54 1.02 -10.32
CA ILE A 19 0.82 1.28 -9.86
C ILE A 19 0.90 2.76 -9.50
N HIS A 20 1.36 3.06 -8.28
CA HIS A 20 1.59 4.43 -7.87
C HIS A 20 2.75 4.50 -6.87
N VAL A 21 3.28 5.70 -6.68
CA VAL A 21 4.29 5.98 -5.67
C VAL A 21 3.63 6.78 -4.56
N THR A 22 3.82 6.36 -3.33
CA THR A 22 3.24 6.99 -2.16
C THR A 22 4.32 7.35 -1.15
N HIS A 23 4.26 8.59 -0.65
CA HIS A 23 5.08 9.00 0.49
C HIS A 23 4.24 8.84 1.75
N ILE A 24 4.68 7.96 2.64
CA ILE A 24 3.93 7.62 3.84
C ILE A 24 4.62 8.17 5.08
N LEU A 25 3.87 8.89 5.90
CA LEU A 25 4.29 9.38 7.22
C LEU A 25 3.49 8.70 8.32
N ASP A 26 2.18 8.80 8.26
CA ASP A 26 1.27 8.22 9.25
C ASP A 26 -0.02 7.79 8.55
N GLY A 27 0.00 6.58 8.07
CA GLY A 27 -1.12 6.02 7.32
C GLY A 27 -2.28 5.62 8.20
N VAL A 28 -3.44 5.43 7.57
CA VAL A 28 -4.65 4.94 8.22
C VAL A 28 -4.72 3.43 8.04
N ARG A 29 -5.01 2.70 9.12
CA ARG A 29 -5.18 1.25 9.06
C ARG A 29 -6.39 0.92 8.18
N HIS A 30 -6.18 0.10 7.16
CA HIS A 30 -7.21 -0.26 6.20
C HIS A 30 -6.91 -1.61 5.56
N TYR A 31 -7.86 -2.10 4.76
CA TYR A 31 -7.70 -3.34 4.01
C TYR A 31 -8.56 -3.32 2.75
N HIS A 32 -8.27 -4.25 1.86
CA HIS A 32 -8.99 -4.45 0.62
C HIS A 32 -9.53 -5.88 0.59
N LYS A 33 -10.67 -6.10 -0.02
CA LYS A 33 -11.26 -7.44 -0.10
C LYS A 33 -10.91 -8.16 -1.40
N ARG A 34 -10.57 -7.41 -2.46
CA ARG A 34 -10.26 -7.98 -3.77
C ARG A 34 -8.80 -7.85 -4.16
N THR A 35 -8.19 -6.71 -3.83
CA THR A 35 -6.87 -6.35 -4.34
C THR A 35 -5.77 -7.01 -3.52
N ASN A 36 -4.84 -7.66 -4.24
CA ASN A 36 -3.53 -8.01 -3.70
C ASN A 36 -2.65 -6.79 -3.85
N GLU A 37 -1.87 -6.45 -2.83
CA GLU A 37 -0.95 -5.32 -2.91
C GLU A 37 0.50 -5.76 -2.72
N VAL A 38 1.40 -5.07 -3.41
CA VAL A 38 2.83 -5.21 -3.20
C VAL A 38 3.40 -3.82 -2.93
N TYR A 39 4.14 -3.69 -1.84
CA TYR A 39 4.91 -2.50 -1.52
C TYR A 39 6.37 -2.78 -1.80
N TYR A 40 7.00 -1.93 -2.59
CA TYR A 40 8.44 -1.95 -2.79
C TYR A 40 9.02 -0.63 -2.30
N ILE A 41 9.88 -0.68 -1.27
CA ILE A 41 10.36 0.52 -0.60
C ILE A 41 11.48 1.15 -1.40
N LEU A 42 11.29 2.42 -1.80
CA LEU A 42 12.25 3.16 -2.61
C LEU A 42 13.27 3.89 -1.75
N GLU A 43 12.81 4.57 -0.70
CA GLU A 43 13.68 5.36 0.17
C GLU A 43 13.02 5.57 1.51
N GLY A 44 13.84 5.96 2.49
CA GLY A 44 13.36 6.24 3.84
C GLY A 44 13.34 5.01 4.72
N LYS A 45 12.71 5.16 5.89
CA LYS A 45 12.57 4.09 6.88
C LYS A 45 11.23 4.19 7.57
N GLY A 46 10.69 3.07 7.97
CA GLY A 46 9.43 3.04 8.68
C GLY A 46 9.05 1.63 9.07
N LYS A 47 7.76 1.49 9.35
CA LYS A 47 7.19 0.21 9.74
C LYS A 47 5.88 0.01 9.01
N LEU A 48 5.53 -1.25 8.78
CA LEU A 48 4.26 -1.64 8.21
C LEU A 48 3.60 -2.68 9.12
N GLU A 49 2.44 -2.32 9.65
CA GLU A 49 1.61 -3.27 10.38
C GLU A 49 0.85 -4.14 9.39
N LEU A 50 0.87 -5.44 9.62
CA LEU A 50 0.13 -6.44 8.84
C LEU A 50 -0.64 -7.30 9.85
N ASP A 51 -1.93 -6.97 10.03
CA ASP A 51 -2.74 -7.54 11.10
C ASP A 51 -2.06 -7.32 12.46
N GLN A 52 -1.47 -8.36 13.06
CA GLN A 52 -0.80 -8.28 14.34
C GLN A 52 0.73 -8.27 14.23
N GLU A 53 1.26 -8.36 13.01
CA GLU A 53 2.69 -8.32 12.79
C GLU A 53 3.15 -6.91 12.45
N VAL A 54 4.42 -6.64 12.71
CA VAL A 54 5.05 -5.37 12.31
C VAL A 54 6.33 -5.70 11.56
N VAL A 55 6.47 -5.14 10.36
CA VAL A 55 7.63 -5.34 9.49
C VAL A 55 8.42 -4.04 9.44
N ASP A 56 9.73 -4.13 9.65
CA ASP A 56 10.62 -2.99 9.46
C ASP A 56 10.86 -2.74 7.98
N LEU A 57 10.83 -1.46 7.58
CA LEU A 57 10.96 -1.05 6.20
C LEU A 57 12.24 -0.25 5.99
N GLU A 58 12.95 -0.60 4.93
CA GLU A 58 14.10 0.15 4.41
C GLU A 58 14.17 -0.06 2.90
N PRO A 59 14.98 0.73 2.18
CA PRO A 59 15.04 0.59 0.71
C PRO A 59 15.32 -0.85 0.26
N GLY A 60 14.54 -1.32 -0.70
CA GLY A 60 14.63 -2.67 -1.24
C GLY A 60 13.71 -3.70 -0.59
N VAL A 61 13.16 -3.41 0.59
CA VAL A 61 12.19 -4.31 1.23
C VAL A 61 10.93 -4.38 0.37
N THR A 62 10.46 -5.59 0.12
CA THR A 62 9.26 -5.86 -0.67
C THR A 62 8.27 -6.63 0.20
N VAL A 63 7.03 -6.13 0.29
CA VAL A 63 6.01 -6.70 1.15
C VAL A 63 4.79 -7.05 0.32
N PHE A 64 4.29 -8.27 0.49
CA PHE A 64 3.05 -8.72 -0.12
C PHE A 64 1.91 -8.61 0.89
N ILE A 65 0.81 -7.94 0.49
CA ILE A 65 -0.35 -7.73 1.33
C ILE A 65 -1.55 -8.39 0.63
N PRO A 66 -1.95 -9.60 1.05
CA PRO A 66 -3.11 -10.26 0.45
C PRO A 66 -4.41 -9.58 0.86
N PRO A 67 -5.51 -9.84 0.13
CA PRO A 67 -6.82 -9.32 0.50
C PRO A 67 -7.19 -9.70 1.94
N GLY A 68 -7.85 -8.77 2.64
CA GLY A 68 -8.30 -8.99 4.01
C GLY A 68 -7.30 -8.65 5.10
N VAL A 69 -6.03 -8.51 4.77
CA VAL A 69 -5.01 -8.15 5.76
C VAL A 69 -5.08 -6.66 6.05
N ARG A 70 -5.33 -6.31 7.31
CA ARG A 70 -5.34 -4.93 7.76
C ARG A 70 -3.92 -4.44 7.84
N HIS A 71 -3.65 -3.30 7.22
CA HIS A 71 -2.29 -2.77 7.17
C HIS A 71 -2.25 -1.27 7.38
N ARG A 72 -1.14 -0.81 7.93
CA ARG A 72 -0.89 0.60 8.21
C ARG A 72 0.61 0.85 8.13
N GLY A 73 1.01 1.79 7.27
CA GLY A 73 2.40 2.23 7.19
C GLY A 73 2.62 3.50 7.99
N TYR A 74 3.75 3.63 8.65
CA TYR A 74 4.13 4.84 9.37
C TYR A 74 5.65 4.98 9.45
N GLY A 75 6.09 6.21 9.68
CA GLY A 75 7.49 6.57 9.69
C GLY A 75 7.76 7.69 8.70
N ASP A 76 8.70 7.49 7.79
CA ASP A 76 8.98 8.42 6.71
C ASP A 76 9.62 7.63 5.56
N PHE A 77 8.80 7.21 4.62
CA PHE A 77 9.31 6.41 3.50
C PHE A 77 8.47 6.60 2.24
N LYS A 78 9.11 6.32 1.10
CA LYS A 78 8.42 6.27 -0.20
C LYS A 78 8.39 4.84 -0.69
N THR A 79 7.25 4.44 -1.21
CA THR A 79 7.04 3.08 -1.70
C THR A 79 6.33 3.10 -3.04
N ILE A 80 6.70 2.15 -3.90
CA ILE A 80 5.87 1.80 -5.04
C ILE A 80 4.79 0.87 -4.50
N VAL A 81 3.53 1.17 -4.84
CA VAL A 81 2.40 0.31 -4.50
C VAL A 81 1.83 -0.27 -5.78
N ILE A 82 1.74 -1.58 -5.84
CA ILE A 82 1.16 -2.31 -6.97
C ILE A 82 -0.06 -3.05 -6.45
N GLY A 83 -1.20 -2.86 -7.12
CA GLY A 83 -2.45 -3.54 -6.78
C GLY A 83 -2.96 -4.37 -7.96
N THR A 84 -3.40 -5.58 -7.70
CA THR A 84 -3.97 -6.46 -8.72
C THR A 84 -5.08 -7.34 -8.12
N PRO A 85 -6.32 -7.29 -8.66
CA PRO A 85 -6.80 -6.34 -9.66
C PRO A 85 -6.67 -4.91 -9.19
N ALA A 86 -6.85 -3.96 -10.07
CA ALA A 86 -6.66 -2.54 -9.74
C ALA A 86 -7.52 -2.13 -8.55
N GLN A 87 -6.91 -1.43 -7.61
CA GLN A 87 -7.59 -0.91 -6.44
C GLN A 87 -8.65 0.13 -6.85
N THR A 88 -9.83 0.02 -6.26
CA THR A 88 -10.91 0.99 -6.48
C THR A 88 -11.30 1.62 -5.16
N PRO A 89 -11.88 2.84 -5.18
CA PRO A 89 -12.34 3.49 -3.94
C PRO A 89 -13.35 2.65 -3.16
N GLU A 90 -14.18 1.87 -3.85
CA GLU A 90 -15.20 1.03 -3.22
C GLU A 90 -14.61 -0.15 -2.46
N ASP A 91 -13.39 -0.57 -2.79
CA ASP A 91 -12.73 -1.73 -2.18
C ASP A 91 -11.71 -1.30 -1.11
N GLU A 92 -12.04 -0.28 -0.35
CA GLU A 92 -11.20 0.20 0.74
C GLU A 92 -12.03 0.28 2.02
N TYR A 93 -11.57 -0.41 3.05
CA TYR A 93 -12.29 -0.56 4.31
C TYR A 93 -11.38 -0.22 5.49
N THR A 94 -11.97 0.37 6.54
CA THR A 94 -11.19 0.88 7.67
C THR A 94 -11.63 0.31 9.03
N ASP A 95 -12.52 -0.64 9.07
CA ASP A 95 -13.04 -1.17 10.33
C ASP A 95 -12.01 -1.84 11.23
#